data_41b384e8c1830d8f25a3ce729d355b89
#
_entry.id   41b384e8c1830d8f25a3ce729d355b89
#
_cell.length_a   1.000
_cell.length_b   1.000
_cell.length_c   1.000
_cell.angle_alpha   90.00
_cell.angle_beta   90.00
_cell.angle_gamma   90.00
#
_symmetry.space_group_name_H-M   'P 1'
#
loop_
_entity.id
_entity.type
_entity.pdbx_description
1 polymer ?
#
loop_
_entity_poly.entity_id
_entity_poly.type
_entity_poly.pdbx_seq_one_letter_code
_entity_poly.pdbx_strand_id
1 'polypeptide(L)'
;MRDWNPETLLGVSRAFMESRLLLSGAELDVFTLLSTPKTLDEMVVLLQSDQRATEILLNGLSAMELLEKRDGQYQCPEPAASLLSSKTTHSLRPMVLHSASVWQRWSALSDIVRSGKRAAPPAGLFEKDELTAFIYAMHVVGRHMADEIAEKAEAKGSRALLDVGGATGTYAEAFLNHYPDMRATVFDRPPVIEMAQERLQSSPVQDRITLSPGDFYTDPLPGGHDLVLLSAIIHQNSP
;
A
#
# COMPACT_ATOMS: atom_id res chain seq x y z
N MET A 1 -27.61 -8.15 -14.50
CA MET A 1 -26.75 -8.12 -15.72
C MET A 1 -26.52 -6.65 -16.04
N ARG A 2 -25.28 -6.24 -16.37
CA ARG A 2 -24.98 -4.83 -16.69
C ARG A 2 -25.64 -4.48 -18.03
N ASP A 3 -26.39 -3.39 -18.10
CA ASP A 3 -26.99 -2.93 -19.34
C ASP A 3 -25.95 -2.23 -20.23
N TRP A 4 -25.57 -2.89 -21.32
CA TRP A 4 -24.57 -2.40 -22.26
C TRP A 4 -25.23 -1.56 -23.36
N ASN A 5 -24.99 -0.25 -23.29
CA ASN A 5 -25.37 0.71 -24.35
C ASN A 5 -24.15 1.59 -24.67
N PRO A 6 -24.18 2.44 -25.71
CA PRO A 6 -23.04 3.26 -26.11
C PRO A 6 -22.48 4.14 -24.97
N GLU A 7 -23.31 4.70 -24.12
CA GLU A 7 -22.92 5.58 -23.02
C GLU A 7 -22.17 4.81 -21.93
N THR A 8 -22.71 3.67 -21.47
CA THR A 8 -22.07 2.83 -20.46
C THR A 8 -20.75 2.25 -20.97
N LEU A 9 -20.68 1.86 -22.26
CA LEU A 9 -19.44 1.35 -22.87
C LEU A 9 -18.36 2.43 -22.94
N LEU A 10 -18.69 3.64 -23.41
CA LEU A 10 -17.78 4.78 -23.44
C LEU A 10 -17.39 5.23 -22.04
N GLY A 11 -18.29 5.17 -21.06
CA GLY A 11 -18.00 5.43 -19.65
C GLY A 11 -16.91 4.50 -19.12
N VAL A 12 -17.05 3.20 -19.33
CA VAL A 12 -16.02 2.21 -18.93
C VAL A 12 -14.68 2.46 -19.61
N SER A 13 -14.71 2.79 -20.92
CA SER A 13 -13.47 3.04 -21.67
C SER A 13 -12.70 4.28 -21.18
N ARG A 14 -13.36 5.21 -20.48
CA ARG A 14 -12.79 6.46 -19.96
C ARG A 14 -12.54 6.44 -18.44
N ALA A 15 -13.07 5.45 -17.73
CA ALA A 15 -12.96 5.37 -16.26
C ALA A 15 -11.51 5.42 -15.74
N PHE A 16 -10.55 5.06 -16.57
CA PHE A 16 -9.15 5.14 -16.25
C PHE A 16 -8.63 6.57 -15.98
N MET A 17 -9.28 7.61 -16.53
CA MET A 17 -8.79 8.99 -16.42
C MET A 17 -8.82 9.48 -14.96
N GLU A 18 -9.92 9.25 -14.25
CA GLU A 18 -10.06 9.56 -12.83
C GLU A 18 -9.05 8.79 -11.98
N SER A 19 -8.94 7.47 -12.23
CA SER A 19 -7.94 6.64 -11.56
C SER A 19 -6.52 7.20 -11.78
N ARG A 20 -6.17 7.57 -13.02
CA ARG A 20 -4.83 8.09 -13.33
C ARG A 20 -4.54 9.44 -12.67
N LEU A 21 -5.52 10.33 -12.56
CA LEU A 21 -5.39 11.58 -11.82
C LEU A 21 -5.07 11.33 -10.35
N LEU A 22 -5.83 10.46 -9.67
CA LEU A 22 -5.58 10.08 -8.28
C LEU A 22 -4.19 9.47 -8.09
N LEU A 23 -3.81 8.51 -8.95
CA LEU A 23 -2.51 7.84 -8.92
C LEU A 23 -1.37 8.85 -9.08
N SER A 24 -1.47 9.77 -10.06
CA SER A 24 -0.48 10.82 -10.28
C SER A 24 -0.37 11.79 -9.10
N GLY A 25 -1.50 12.17 -8.50
CA GLY A 25 -1.53 12.99 -7.29
C GLY A 25 -0.81 12.33 -6.12
N ALA A 26 -0.96 11.01 -5.96
CA ALA A 26 -0.26 10.24 -4.92
C ALA A 26 1.23 10.03 -5.25
N GLU A 27 1.59 9.74 -6.51
CA GLU A 27 2.98 9.60 -6.95
C GLU A 27 3.78 10.88 -6.69
N LEU A 28 3.20 12.04 -6.99
CA LEU A 28 3.79 13.36 -6.80
C LEU A 28 3.62 13.92 -5.37
N ASP A 29 3.03 13.16 -4.47
CA ASP A 29 2.74 13.54 -3.08
C ASP A 29 1.95 14.87 -2.93
N VAL A 30 1.11 15.18 -3.90
CA VAL A 30 0.32 16.42 -3.98
C VAL A 30 -0.54 16.63 -2.72
N PHE A 31 -1.15 15.58 -2.22
CA PHE A 31 -2.05 15.63 -1.06
C PHE A 31 -1.33 16.01 0.25
N THR A 32 -0.07 15.59 0.39
CA THR A 32 0.78 15.99 1.52
C THR A 32 1.27 17.44 1.38
N LEU A 33 1.69 17.82 0.19
CA LEU A 33 2.16 19.17 -0.09
C LEU A 33 1.07 20.20 0.11
N LEU A 34 -0.18 19.86 -0.23
CA LEU A 34 -1.37 20.69 -0.09
C LEU A 34 -2.12 20.52 1.25
N SER A 35 -1.48 19.97 2.27
CA SER A 35 -2.03 19.98 3.64
C SER A 35 -2.24 21.42 4.17
N THR A 36 -1.58 22.38 3.57
CA THR A 36 -1.80 23.82 3.73
C THR A 36 -2.00 24.47 2.37
N PRO A 37 -2.83 25.56 2.28
CA PRO A 37 -3.09 26.23 1.00
C PRO A 37 -1.80 26.68 0.31
N LYS A 38 -1.72 26.48 -1.01
CA LYS A 38 -0.61 26.91 -1.86
C LYS A 38 -1.09 27.38 -3.21
N THR A 39 -0.38 28.35 -3.76
CA THR A 39 -0.57 28.82 -5.13
C THR A 39 -0.03 27.81 -6.14
N LEU A 40 -0.40 27.98 -7.42
CA LEU A 40 0.16 27.20 -8.52
C LEU A 40 1.69 27.34 -8.59
N ASP A 41 2.21 28.56 -8.47
CA ASP A 41 3.65 28.82 -8.57
C ASP A 41 4.45 28.13 -7.46
N GLU A 42 3.92 28.12 -6.21
CA GLU A 42 4.52 27.39 -5.12
C GLU A 42 4.55 25.87 -5.40
N MET A 43 3.47 25.33 -5.95
CA MET A 43 3.41 23.91 -6.31
C MET A 43 4.36 23.55 -7.46
N VAL A 44 4.50 24.40 -8.46
CA VAL A 44 5.46 24.22 -9.56
C VAL A 44 6.89 24.12 -9.04
N VAL A 45 7.26 25.01 -8.11
CA VAL A 45 8.58 24.99 -7.46
C VAL A 45 8.80 23.71 -6.65
N LEU A 46 7.82 23.32 -5.84
CA LEU A 46 7.91 22.12 -4.99
C LEU A 46 7.99 20.82 -5.79
N LEU A 47 7.23 20.74 -6.89
CA LEU A 47 7.20 19.55 -7.76
C LEU A 47 8.31 19.56 -8.82
N GLN A 48 9.03 20.68 -9.00
CA GLN A 48 10.01 20.89 -10.07
C GLN A 48 9.42 20.54 -11.45
N SER A 49 8.21 21.05 -11.73
CA SER A 49 7.36 20.61 -12.84
C SER A 49 6.99 21.73 -13.79
N ASP A 50 6.40 21.38 -14.94
CA ASP A 50 5.82 22.33 -15.89
C ASP A 50 4.56 22.99 -15.33
N GLN A 51 4.45 24.30 -15.42
CA GLN A 51 3.36 25.10 -14.84
C GLN A 51 2.00 24.70 -15.41
N ARG A 52 1.88 24.58 -16.73
CA ARG A 52 0.61 24.25 -17.38
C ARG A 52 0.16 22.81 -17.04
N ALA A 53 1.10 21.86 -17.04
CA ALA A 53 0.81 20.47 -16.71
C ALA A 53 0.38 20.34 -15.24
N THR A 54 1.04 21.05 -14.34
CA THR A 54 0.70 21.09 -12.91
C THR A 54 -0.69 21.67 -12.71
N GLU A 55 -1.01 22.80 -13.37
CA GLU A 55 -2.36 23.38 -13.27
C GLU A 55 -3.46 22.42 -13.76
N ILE A 56 -3.23 21.69 -14.85
CA ILE A 56 -4.17 20.70 -15.38
C ILE A 56 -4.40 19.58 -14.35
N LEU A 57 -3.33 19.06 -13.74
CA LEU A 57 -3.43 18.02 -12.71
C LEU A 57 -4.22 18.52 -11.49
N LEU A 58 -3.85 19.70 -10.94
CA LEU A 58 -4.51 20.26 -9.77
C LEU A 58 -5.99 20.58 -10.03
N ASN A 59 -6.32 21.12 -11.21
CA ASN A 59 -7.71 21.36 -11.60
C ASN A 59 -8.49 20.05 -11.78
N GLY A 60 -7.87 19.00 -12.34
CA GLY A 60 -8.47 17.68 -12.46
C GLY A 60 -8.77 17.06 -11.08
N LEU A 61 -7.83 17.13 -10.15
CA LEU A 61 -8.03 16.68 -8.77
C LEU A 61 -9.10 17.52 -8.03
N SER A 62 -9.19 18.82 -8.34
CA SER A 62 -10.25 19.68 -7.79
C SER A 62 -11.63 19.32 -8.36
N ALA A 63 -11.73 18.97 -9.64
CA ALA A 63 -12.97 18.50 -10.24
C ALA A 63 -13.45 17.14 -9.66
N MET A 64 -12.53 16.35 -9.12
CA MET A 64 -12.82 15.12 -8.36
C MET A 64 -13.08 15.38 -6.87
N GLU A 65 -13.13 16.64 -6.44
CA GLU A 65 -13.31 17.04 -5.03
C GLU A 65 -12.22 16.52 -4.07
N LEU A 66 -11.08 16.09 -4.62
CA LEU A 66 -9.89 15.70 -3.83
C LEU A 66 -9.06 16.91 -3.40
N LEU A 67 -9.21 18.01 -4.09
CA LEU A 67 -8.64 19.32 -3.75
C LEU A 67 -9.73 20.40 -3.79
N GLU A 68 -9.56 21.43 -2.98
CA GLU A 68 -10.32 22.69 -3.09
C GLU A 68 -9.45 23.77 -3.73
N LYS A 69 -10.06 24.57 -4.60
CA LYS A 69 -9.44 25.77 -5.18
C LYS A 69 -10.20 26.99 -4.71
N ARG A 70 -9.57 27.85 -3.91
CA ARG A 70 -10.14 29.11 -3.41
C ARG A 70 -9.12 30.24 -3.52
N ASP A 71 -9.53 31.38 -4.01
CA ASP A 71 -8.71 32.59 -4.14
C ASP A 71 -7.33 32.36 -4.81
N GLY A 72 -7.29 31.50 -5.84
CA GLY A 72 -6.08 31.16 -6.56
C GLY A 72 -5.15 30.17 -5.85
N GLN A 73 -5.52 29.67 -4.69
CA GLN A 73 -4.80 28.63 -3.94
C GLN A 73 -5.51 27.28 -4.01
N TYR A 74 -4.73 26.20 -3.93
CA TYR A 74 -5.19 24.83 -3.83
C TYR A 74 -4.92 24.30 -2.42
N GLN A 75 -5.82 23.50 -1.91
CA GLN A 75 -5.68 22.80 -0.63
C GLN A 75 -6.32 21.41 -0.70
N CYS A 76 -5.74 20.45 0.01
CA CYS A 76 -6.36 19.14 0.23
C CYS A 76 -7.27 19.20 1.46
N PRO A 77 -8.61 19.11 1.29
CA PRO A 77 -9.55 19.16 2.40
C PRO A 77 -9.61 17.82 3.15
N GLU A 78 -10.15 17.84 4.36
CA GLU A 78 -10.58 16.61 5.03
C GLU A 78 -11.88 16.07 4.37
N PRO A 79 -12.06 14.75 4.20
CA PRO A 79 -11.21 13.67 4.70
C PRO A 79 -10.06 13.26 3.76
N ALA A 80 -9.92 13.87 2.57
CA ALA A 80 -8.90 13.48 1.59
C ALA A 80 -7.48 13.63 2.16
N ALA A 81 -7.22 14.69 2.94
CA ALA A 81 -5.92 14.92 3.57
C ALA A 81 -5.52 13.78 4.53
N SER A 82 -6.44 13.31 5.38
CA SER A 82 -6.17 12.21 6.31
C SER A 82 -5.95 10.86 5.59
N LEU A 83 -6.63 10.65 4.46
CA LEU A 83 -6.57 9.39 3.73
C LEU A 83 -5.39 9.30 2.75
N LEU A 84 -4.90 10.44 2.21
CA LEU A 84 -3.94 10.44 1.10
C LEU A 84 -2.59 11.09 1.44
N SER A 85 -2.46 11.78 2.57
CA SER A 85 -1.19 12.36 2.99
C SER A 85 -0.21 11.29 3.45
N SER A 86 1.06 11.41 3.07
CA SER A 86 2.15 10.54 3.54
C SER A 86 2.46 10.69 5.04
N LYS A 87 1.97 11.76 5.68
CA LYS A 87 2.24 12.07 7.10
C LYS A 87 1.21 11.53 8.07
N THR A 88 0.13 10.92 7.58
CA THR A 88 -0.93 10.39 8.44
C THR A 88 -0.76 8.89 8.69
N THR A 89 -1.03 8.44 9.93
CA THR A 89 -0.90 7.04 10.33
C THR A 89 -1.92 6.13 9.65
N HIS A 90 -3.06 6.69 9.21
CA HIS A 90 -4.12 5.95 8.54
C HIS A 90 -4.13 6.13 7.02
N SER A 91 -3.04 6.64 6.46
CA SER A 91 -2.93 6.87 5.02
C SER A 91 -3.20 5.63 4.20
N LEU A 92 -3.98 5.80 3.14
CA LEU A 92 -4.19 4.81 2.07
C LEU A 92 -3.20 5.01 0.91
N ARG A 93 -2.36 6.06 0.98
CA ARG A 93 -1.40 6.38 -0.08
C ARG A 93 -0.53 5.19 -0.49
N PRO A 94 -0.01 4.33 0.42
CA PRO A 94 0.75 3.15 0.01
C PRO A 94 -0.06 2.21 -0.91
N MET A 95 -1.35 2.02 -0.64
CA MET A 95 -2.22 1.22 -1.49
C MET A 95 -2.48 1.88 -2.84
N VAL A 96 -2.60 3.20 -2.88
CA VAL A 96 -2.73 3.98 -4.12
C VAL A 96 -1.46 3.87 -4.96
N LEU A 97 -0.28 3.96 -4.35
CA LEU A 97 1.01 3.76 -5.03
C LEU A 97 1.19 2.32 -5.54
N HIS A 98 0.77 1.32 -4.77
CA HIS A 98 0.73 -0.05 -5.26
C HIS A 98 -0.20 -0.19 -6.47
N SER A 99 -1.36 0.48 -6.45
CA SER A 99 -2.28 0.51 -7.59
C SER A 99 -1.66 1.17 -8.83
N ALA A 100 -0.79 2.18 -8.65
CA ALA A 100 -0.03 2.78 -9.75
C ALA A 100 0.95 1.78 -10.38
N SER A 101 1.62 0.96 -9.58
CA SER A 101 2.46 -0.15 -10.08
C SER A 101 1.64 -1.21 -10.82
N VAL A 102 0.49 -1.60 -10.27
CA VAL A 102 -0.44 -2.53 -10.93
C VAL A 102 -0.94 -1.97 -12.26
N TRP A 103 -1.28 -0.68 -12.31
CA TRP A 103 -1.68 0.01 -13.53
C TRP A 103 -0.70 -0.20 -14.70
N GLN A 104 0.59 -0.05 -14.44
CA GLN A 104 1.60 -0.22 -15.49
C GLN A 104 1.60 -1.63 -16.06
N ARG A 105 1.42 -2.65 -15.21
CA ARG A 105 1.31 -4.06 -15.65
C ARG A 105 0.04 -4.29 -16.47
N TRP A 106 -1.09 -3.72 -16.06
CA TRP A 106 -2.35 -3.81 -16.78
C TRP A 106 -2.32 -3.08 -18.13
N SER A 107 -1.51 -2.05 -18.28
CA SER A 107 -1.31 -1.36 -19.57
C SER A 107 -0.71 -2.27 -20.64
N ALA A 108 -0.03 -3.33 -20.26
CA ALA A 108 0.53 -4.35 -21.15
C ALA A 108 -0.40 -5.56 -21.37
N LEU A 109 -1.66 -5.53 -20.90
CA LEU A 109 -2.57 -6.69 -20.91
C LEU A 109 -2.73 -7.30 -22.31
N SER A 110 -2.86 -6.48 -23.33
CA SER A 110 -3.00 -6.99 -24.72
C SER A 110 -1.80 -7.80 -25.19
N ASP A 111 -0.60 -7.42 -24.79
CA ASP A 111 0.64 -8.13 -25.16
C ASP A 111 0.80 -9.41 -24.33
N ILE A 112 0.40 -9.38 -23.06
CA ILE A 112 0.34 -10.57 -22.21
C ILE A 112 -0.63 -11.60 -22.81
N VAL A 113 -1.82 -11.17 -23.24
CA VAL A 113 -2.81 -12.07 -23.86
C VAL A 113 -2.29 -12.68 -25.17
N ARG A 114 -1.57 -11.92 -25.98
CA ARG A 114 -1.01 -12.43 -27.25
C ARG A 114 0.18 -13.37 -27.04
N SER A 115 1.01 -13.11 -26.06
CA SER A 115 2.27 -13.82 -25.87
C SER A 115 2.21 -14.95 -24.84
N GLY A 116 1.23 -14.92 -23.94
CA GLY A 116 1.19 -15.77 -22.74
C GLY A 116 2.32 -15.50 -21.74
N LYS A 117 3.09 -14.42 -21.93
CA LYS A 117 4.26 -14.10 -21.10
C LYS A 117 3.95 -12.89 -20.22
N ARG A 118 4.47 -12.92 -18.98
CA ARG A 118 4.39 -11.77 -18.07
C ARG A 118 5.11 -10.57 -18.71
N ALA A 119 4.51 -9.39 -18.63
CA ALA A 119 5.17 -8.16 -19.08
C ALA A 119 6.45 -7.93 -18.25
N ALA A 120 7.52 -7.50 -18.92
CA ALA A 120 8.69 -7.00 -18.23
C ALA A 120 8.30 -5.74 -17.41
N PRO A 121 8.87 -5.54 -16.22
CA PRO A 121 8.64 -4.30 -15.49
C PRO A 121 9.09 -3.12 -16.36
N PRO A 122 8.37 -1.99 -16.34
CA PRO A 122 8.76 -0.80 -17.08
C PRO A 122 10.16 -0.34 -16.67
N ALA A 123 10.95 0.10 -17.66
CA ALA A 123 12.27 0.67 -17.40
C ALA A 123 12.13 1.92 -16.50
N GLY A 124 12.87 1.98 -15.39
CA GLY A 124 12.91 3.14 -14.49
C GLY A 124 12.08 3.02 -13.22
N LEU A 125 11.30 1.95 -13.03
CA LEU A 125 10.79 1.60 -11.70
C LEU A 125 11.91 0.92 -10.91
N PHE A 126 12.34 1.55 -9.84
CA PHE A 126 13.25 0.92 -8.91
C PHE A 126 12.52 -0.24 -8.23
N GLU A 127 13.02 -1.47 -8.37
CA GLU A 127 12.44 -2.67 -7.71
C GLU A 127 12.20 -2.44 -6.20
N LYS A 128 13.04 -1.62 -5.58
CA LYS A 128 12.93 -1.25 -4.17
C LYS A 128 11.66 -0.44 -3.88
N ASP A 129 11.32 0.54 -4.72
CA ASP A 129 10.15 1.41 -4.51
C ASP A 129 8.84 0.63 -4.72
N GLU A 130 8.83 -0.28 -5.70
CA GLU A 130 7.68 -1.16 -5.94
C GLU A 130 7.48 -2.13 -4.77
N LEU A 131 8.56 -2.74 -4.27
CA LEU A 131 8.50 -3.61 -3.09
C LEU A 131 8.01 -2.85 -1.86
N THR A 132 8.53 -1.65 -1.63
CA THR A 132 8.13 -0.79 -0.51
C THR A 132 6.64 -0.45 -0.60
N ALA A 133 6.17 0.01 -1.76
CA ALA A 133 4.75 0.31 -1.98
C ALA A 133 3.88 -0.92 -1.75
N PHE A 134 4.28 -2.08 -2.23
CA PHE A 134 3.56 -3.33 -2.02
C PHE A 134 3.47 -3.73 -0.55
N ILE A 135 4.60 -3.76 0.16
CA ILE A 135 4.66 -4.19 1.57
C ILE A 135 3.83 -3.25 2.48
N TYR A 136 3.94 -1.93 2.29
CA TYR A 136 3.11 -0.99 3.04
C TYR A 136 1.63 -1.01 2.61
N ALA A 137 1.32 -1.34 1.35
CA ALA A 137 -0.06 -1.59 0.93
C ALA A 137 -0.66 -2.81 1.65
N MET A 138 0.12 -3.89 1.82
CA MET A 138 -0.32 -5.07 2.59
C MET A 138 -0.55 -4.73 4.06
N HIS A 139 0.25 -3.84 4.65
CA HIS A 139 -0.02 -3.30 5.98
C HIS A 139 -1.38 -2.57 6.03
N VAL A 140 -1.65 -1.69 5.06
CA VAL A 140 -2.92 -0.94 4.98
C VAL A 140 -4.12 -1.88 4.90
N VAL A 141 -4.04 -2.93 4.08
CA VAL A 141 -5.12 -3.92 3.97
C VAL A 141 -5.23 -4.76 5.24
N GLY A 142 -4.10 -5.26 5.75
CA GLY A 142 -4.04 -6.16 6.90
C GLY A 142 -4.57 -5.53 8.18
N ARG A 143 -4.23 -4.27 8.47
CA ARG A 143 -4.60 -3.60 9.73
C ARG A 143 -6.09 -3.53 9.98
N HIS A 144 -6.93 -3.52 8.92
CA HIS A 144 -8.39 -3.49 9.06
C HIS A 144 -8.99 -4.83 9.52
N MET A 145 -8.23 -5.92 9.34
CA MET A 145 -8.69 -7.28 9.67
C MET A 145 -7.87 -7.93 10.78
N ALA A 146 -6.70 -7.38 11.09
CA ALA A 146 -5.72 -8.04 11.96
C ALA A 146 -6.26 -8.30 13.37
N ASP A 147 -6.95 -7.32 13.95
CA ASP A 147 -7.54 -7.45 15.29
C ASP A 147 -8.66 -8.49 15.31
N GLU A 148 -9.55 -8.48 14.32
CA GLU A 148 -10.63 -9.47 14.20
C GLU A 148 -10.09 -10.88 13.99
N ILE A 149 -9.02 -11.02 13.19
CA ILE A 149 -8.37 -12.31 12.95
C ILE A 149 -7.69 -12.81 14.24
N ALA A 150 -6.98 -11.93 14.94
CA ALA A 150 -6.34 -12.30 16.21
C ALA A 150 -7.38 -12.75 17.24
N GLU A 151 -8.52 -12.05 17.34
CA GLU A 151 -9.62 -12.42 18.22
C GLU A 151 -10.23 -13.79 17.87
N LYS A 152 -10.52 -14.00 16.58
CA LYS A 152 -11.19 -15.23 16.09
C LYS A 152 -10.26 -16.45 15.99
N ALA A 153 -8.96 -16.26 16.03
CA ALA A 153 -7.98 -17.35 15.96
C ALA A 153 -8.02 -18.29 17.17
N GLU A 154 -8.72 -17.90 18.26
CA GLU A 154 -8.85 -18.67 19.49
C GLU A 154 -7.50 -19.23 20.01
N ALA A 155 -6.42 -18.44 19.85
CA ALA A 155 -5.04 -18.85 20.16
C ALA A 155 -4.74 -18.88 21.68
N LYS A 156 -5.76 -19.12 22.50
CA LYS A 156 -5.62 -19.21 23.96
C LYS A 156 -4.72 -20.38 24.33
N GLY A 157 -3.62 -20.08 25.03
CA GLY A 157 -2.63 -21.08 25.46
C GLY A 157 -1.39 -21.14 24.58
N SER A 158 -1.43 -20.62 23.35
CA SER A 158 -0.23 -20.46 22.52
C SER A 158 0.65 -19.34 23.05
N ARG A 159 1.96 -19.56 23.05
CA ARG A 159 2.95 -18.63 23.59
C ARG A 159 3.97 -18.14 22.56
N ALA A 160 4.08 -18.81 21.44
CA ALA A 160 5.08 -18.54 20.42
C ALA A 160 4.48 -18.60 19.02
N LEU A 161 4.21 -17.42 18.44
CA LEU A 161 3.70 -17.26 17.07
C LEU A 161 4.87 -17.17 16.08
N LEU A 162 4.80 -17.94 14.99
CA LEU A 162 5.58 -17.71 13.77
C LEU A 162 4.67 -17.13 12.70
N ASP A 163 4.97 -15.89 12.28
CA ASP A 163 4.29 -15.21 11.19
C ASP A 163 5.16 -15.32 9.91
N VAL A 164 4.84 -16.29 9.05
CA VAL A 164 5.61 -16.60 7.84
C VAL A 164 5.18 -15.71 6.69
N GLY A 165 6.14 -14.95 6.13
CA GLY A 165 5.85 -13.88 5.17
C GLY A 165 5.06 -12.75 5.85
N GLY A 166 5.39 -12.48 7.10
CA GLY A 166 4.66 -11.55 7.96
C GLY A 166 4.79 -10.08 7.59
N ALA A 167 5.48 -9.78 6.48
CA ALA A 167 5.67 -8.44 5.95
C ALA A 167 6.17 -7.47 7.03
N THR A 168 5.43 -6.40 7.31
CA THR A 168 5.78 -5.43 8.35
C THR A 168 5.36 -5.87 9.77
N GLY A 169 4.90 -7.10 9.98
CA GLY A 169 4.50 -7.62 11.29
C GLY A 169 3.13 -7.12 11.78
N THR A 170 2.23 -6.75 10.87
CA THR A 170 0.90 -6.23 11.19
C THR A 170 0.07 -7.22 11.99
N TYR A 171 0.03 -8.47 11.55
CA TYR A 171 -0.70 -9.53 12.23
C TYR A 171 0.00 -9.95 13.54
N ALA A 172 1.32 -10.09 13.52
CA ALA A 172 2.09 -10.38 14.73
C ALA A 172 1.79 -9.37 15.85
N GLU A 173 1.77 -8.06 15.51
CA GLU A 173 1.42 -6.99 16.45
C GLU A 173 0.00 -7.13 17.00
N ALA A 174 -1.00 -7.41 16.17
CA ALA A 174 -2.39 -7.61 16.59
C ALA A 174 -2.52 -8.82 17.53
N PHE A 175 -1.88 -9.95 17.21
CA PHE A 175 -1.86 -11.12 18.09
C PHE A 175 -1.23 -10.80 19.43
N LEU A 176 -0.12 -10.08 19.47
CA LEU A 176 0.54 -9.73 20.73
C LEU A 176 -0.26 -8.74 21.57
N ASN A 177 -1.02 -7.86 20.94
CA ASN A 177 -1.95 -6.97 21.65
C ASN A 177 -3.11 -7.78 22.28
N HIS A 178 -3.57 -8.82 21.62
CA HIS A 178 -4.68 -9.66 22.06
C HIS A 178 -4.25 -10.73 23.10
N TYR A 179 -3.01 -11.23 22.99
CA TYR A 179 -2.43 -12.28 23.83
C TYR A 179 -1.17 -11.77 24.56
N PRO A 180 -1.31 -11.21 25.79
CA PRO A 180 -0.20 -10.55 26.49
C PRO A 180 1.01 -11.44 26.78
N ASP A 181 0.81 -12.75 26.98
CA ASP A 181 1.87 -13.71 27.27
C ASP A 181 2.57 -14.28 26.03
N MET A 182 2.11 -13.93 24.83
CA MET A 182 2.64 -14.43 23.58
C MET A 182 3.87 -13.64 23.13
N ARG A 183 4.81 -14.31 22.47
CA ARG A 183 5.88 -13.73 21.69
C ARG A 183 5.68 -14.08 20.23
N ALA A 184 6.20 -13.28 19.30
CA ALA A 184 6.10 -13.54 17.88
C ALA A 184 7.46 -13.48 17.21
N THR A 185 7.65 -14.32 16.18
CA THR A 185 8.73 -14.20 15.20
C THR A 185 8.11 -13.85 13.85
N VAL A 186 8.50 -12.72 13.29
CA VAL A 186 8.16 -12.32 11.91
C VAL A 186 9.28 -12.83 11.02
N PHE A 187 8.96 -13.72 10.08
CA PHE A 187 9.90 -14.31 9.14
C PHE A 187 9.57 -13.83 7.74
N ASP A 188 10.49 -13.12 7.10
CA ASP A 188 10.34 -12.61 5.75
C ASP A 188 11.72 -12.31 5.13
N ARG A 189 11.75 -11.99 3.83
CA ARG A 189 12.99 -11.67 3.11
C ARG A 189 13.72 -10.48 3.75
N PRO A 190 15.07 -10.45 3.70
CA PRO A 190 15.87 -9.41 4.37
C PRO A 190 15.40 -7.97 4.12
N PRO A 191 15.10 -7.51 2.87
CA PRO A 191 14.63 -6.14 2.64
C PRO A 191 13.27 -5.84 3.30
N VAL A 192 12.42 -6.85 3.47
CA VAL A 192 11.11 -6.72 4.11
C VAL A 192 11.26 -6.64 5.63
N ILE A 193 12.20 -7.39 6.20
CA ILE A 193 12.54 -7.33 7.62
C ILE A 193 13.09 -5.96 8.02
N GLU A 194 13.85 -5.29 7.16
CA GLU A 194 14.28 -3.89 7.39
C GLU A 194 13.07 -2.96 7.52
N MET A 195 12.05 -3.10 6.64
CA MET A 195 10.81 -2.33 6.71
C MET A 195 9.99 -2.66 7.98
N ALA A 196 9.95 -3.94 8.36
CA ALA A 196 9.31 -4.37 9.60
C ALA A 196 9.99 -3.75 10.82
N GLN A 197 11.30 -3.72 10.86
CA GLN A 197 12.08 -3.09 11.92
C GLN A 197 11.76 -1.60 12.05
N GLU A 198 11.74 -0.88 10.92
CA GLU A 198 11.40 0.55 10.90
C GLU A 198 9.98 0.80 11.44
N ARG A 199 8.98 0.06 10.93
CA ARG A 199 7.59 0.22 11.36
C ARG A 199 7.37 -0.11 12.84
N LEU A 200 7.99 -1.17 13.32
CA LEU A 200 7.78 -1.68 14.68
C LEU A 200 8.54 -0.91 15.76
N GLN A 201 9.43 0.02 15.40
CA GLN A 201 10.18 0.83 16.38
C GLN A 201 9.28 1.59 17.37
N SER A 202 8.08 1.99 16.93
CA SER A 202 7.10 2.69 17.78
C SER A 202 6.00 1.78 18.34
N SER A 203 6.08 0.47 18.10
CA SER A 203 5.07 -0.48 18.56
C SER A 203 5.20 -0.76 20.05
N PRO A 204 4.09 -0.74 20.82
CA PRO A 204 4.11 -1.05 22.25
C PRO A 204 4.49 -2.51 22.55
N VAL A 205 4.48 -3.38 21.54
CA VAL A 205 4.80 -4.81 21.68
C VAL A 205 6.16 -5.18 21.07
N GLN A 206 6.95 -4.20 20.66
CA GLN A 206 8.24 -4.39 19.98
C GLN A 206 9.16 -5.39 20.73
N ASP A 207 9.26 -5.30 22.03
CA ASP A 207 10.14 -6.17 22.85
C ASP A 207 9.70 -7.66 22.84
N ARG A 208 8.53 -7.95 22.33
CA ARG A 208 7.99 -9.31 22.20
C ARG A 208 8.04 -9.85 20.78
N ILE A 209 8.57 -9.05 19.82
CA ILE A 209 8.71 -9.44 18.42
C ILE A 209 10.18 -9.70 18.09
N THR A 210 10.45 -10.86 17.54
CA THR A 210 11.72 -11.20 16.92
C THR A 210 11.59 -11.08 15.41
N LEU A 211 12.53 -10.38 14.77
CA LEU A 211 12.59 -10.27 13.30
C LEU A 211 13.62 -11.26 12.78
N SER A 212 13.21 -12.15 11.89
CA SER A 212 14.04 -13.23 11.34
C SER A 212 14.08 -13.12 9.82
N PRO A 213 15.20 -12.72 9.23
CA PRO A 213 15.32 -12.68 7.76
C PRO A 213 15.49 -14.09 7.18
N GLY A 214 14.81 -14.37 6.05
CA GLY A 214 14.94 -15.63 5.31
C GLY A 214 13.89 -15.73 4.20
N ASP A 215 14.08 -16.71 3.32
CA ASP A 215 13.16 -17.03 2.24
C ASP A 215 12.52 -18.40 2.50
N PHE A 216 11.21 -18.42 2.74
CA PHE A 216 10.49 -19.66 3.07
C PHE A 216 10.46 -20.69 1.92
N TYR A 217 10.92 -20.33 0.72
CA TYR A 217 11.10 -21.30 -0.36
C TYR A 217 12.43 -22.06 -0.28
N THR A 218 13.46 -21.47 0.33
CA THR A 218 14.82 -22.01 0.32
C THR A 218 15.39 -22.24 1.70
N ASP A 219 14.95 -21.47 2.69
CA ASP A 219 15.51 -21.50 4.04
C ASP A 219 14.61 -22.30 5.01
N PRO A 220 15.19 -22.92 6.03
CA PRO A 220 14.41 -23.57 7.07
C PRO A 220 13.62 -22.52 7.87
N LEU A 221 12.36 -22.85 8.18
CA LEU A 221 11.56 -22.02 9.07
C LEU A 221 12.11 -22.02 10.50
N PRO A 222 12.09 -20.88 11.21
CA PRO A 222 12.45 -20.80 12.61
C PRO A 222 11.64 -21.79 13.47
N GLY A 223 12.32 -22.54 14.32
CA GLY A 223 11.68 -23.53 15.21
C GLY A 223 11.25 -22.93 16.55
N GLY A 224 10.56 -23.76 17.38
CA GLY A 224 10.18 -23.39 18.74
C GLY A 224 8.87 -22.61 18.85
N HIS A 225 7.99 -22.69 17.86
CA HIS A 225 6.70 -22.04 17.82
C HIS A 225 5.57 -23.06 17.99
N ASP A 226 4.51 -22.66 18.67
CA ASP A 226 3.30 -23.47 18.91
C ASP A 226 2.08 -22.96 18.13
N LEU A 227 2.23 -21.83 17.44
CA LEU A 227 1.25 -21.27 16.51
C LEU A 227 1.95 -20.77 15.25
N VAL A 228 1.41 -21.07 14.07
CA VAL A 228 1.95 -20.59 12.78
C VAL A 228 0.86 -19.85 12.02
N LEU A 229 1.17 -18.63 11.56
CA LEU A 229 0.31 -17.84 10.69
C LEU A 229 0.87 -17.81 9.27
N LEU A 230 0.01 -18.12 8.29
CA LEU A 230 0.26 -18.05 6.85
C LEU A 230 -0.78 -17.13 6.20
N SER A 231 -0.63 -15.82 6.39
CA SER A 231 -1.59 -14.83 5.87
C SER A 231 -1.24 -14.41 4.46
N ALA A 232 -2.19 -14.56 3.53
CA ALA A 232 -2.09 -14.10 2.15
C ALA A 232 -0.84 -14.60 1.37
N ILE A 233 -0.32 -15.81 1.70
CA ILE A 233 0.86 -16.40 1.06
C ILE A 233 0.47 -17.61 0.22
N ILE A 234 -0.45 -18.46 0.71
CA ILE A 234 -0.77 -19.76 0.09
C ILE A 234 -1.21 -19.61 -1.36
N HIS A 235 -1.90 -18.54 -1.70
CA HIS A 235 -2.39 -18.26 -3.06
C HIS A 235 -1.28 -17.97 -4.08
N GLN A 236 -0.06 -17.74 -3.64
CA GLN A 236 1.10 -17.52 -4.53
C GLN A 236 1.71 -18.84 -5.02
N ASN A 237 1.35 -19.95 -4.40
CA ASN A 237 1.87 -21.26 -4.72
C ASN A 237 0.89 -22.01 -5.65
N SER A 238 1.45 -22.81 -6.58
CA SER A 238 0.64 -23.78 -7.31
C SER A 238 0.21 -24.91 -6.36
N PRO A 239 -0.95 -25.52 -6.60
CA PRO A 239 -1.39 -26.71 -5.87
C PRO A 239 -0.40 -27.84 -5.94
#